data_871dce5a267cc45c459f0095b71bcbaa
#
_entry.id   871dce5a267cc45c459f0095b71bcbaa
#
_cell.length_a   1.000
_cell.length_b   1.000
_cell.length_c   1.000
_cell.angle_alpha   90.00
_cell.angle_beta   90.00
_cell.angle_gamma   90.00
#
_symmetry.space_group_name_H-M   'P 1'
#
loop_
_entity.id
_entity.type
_entity.pdbx_description
1 polymer ?
#
loop_
_entity_poly.entity_id
_entity_poly.type
_entity_poly.pdbx_seq_one_letter_code
_entity_poly.pdbx_strand_id
1 'polypeptide(L)'
;MDITIHTTALPHDDPDASLAFYRDVLGFEVRSDVGQGRMRWITVGPAGQPGTSILLAPPAADPGITEAERRTIAEMMAKGTYGWILLATPDLDATFKKVQAGDTEVVQEPTEQPYGVRDCAFRDPAGNLVRIQEVR
;
A
#
# COMPACT_ATOMS: atom_id res chain seq x y z
N MET A 1 19.06 22.00 3.53
CA MET A 1 18.66 21.02 4.59
C MET A 1 18.67 19.63 3.98
N ASP A 2 19.42 18.73 4.58
CA ASP A 2 19.61 17.37 4.04
C ASP A 2 18.60 16.40 4.67
N ILE A 3 17.34 16.55 4.27
CA ILE A 3 16.25 15.69 4.74
C ILE A 3 15.69 14.89 3.56
N THR A 4 15.52 13.59 3.76
CA THR A 4 14.95 12.69 2.76
C THR A 4 13.74 11.97 3.34
N ILE A 5 12.91 11.38 2.48
CA ILE A 5 11.83 10.50 2.92
C ILE A 5 12.43 9.13 3.12
N HIS A 6 12.41 8.64 4.36
CA HIS A 6 12.93 7.31 4.71
C HIS A 6 11.82 6.27 4.68
N THR A 7 10.73 6.51 5.41
CA THR A 7 9.66 5.53 5.57
C THR A 7 8.33 6.26 5.73
N THR A 8 7.31 5.77 5.03
CA THR A 8 5.92 6.12 5.28
C THR A 8 5.18 4.89 5.75
N ALA A 9 4.00 5.04 6.35
CA ALA A 9 3.27 3.92 6.91
C ALA A 9 1.90 3.76 6.27
N LEU A 10 1.49 2.49 6.13
CA LEU A 10 0.13 2.10 5.77
C LEU A 10 -0.37 1.08 6.80
N PRO A 11 -1.64 1.14 7.19
CA PRO A 11 -2.18 0.12 8.09
C PRO A 11 -2.39 -1.20 7.37
N HIS A 12 -2.24 -2.31 8.10
CA HIS A 12 -2.65 -3.63 7.63
C HIS A 12 -3.24 -4.43 8.80
N ASP A 13 -4.08 -5.40 8.49
CA ASP A 13 -4.72 -6.24 9.49
C ASP A 13 -4.45 -7.74 9.28
N ASP A 14 -4.08 -8.15 8.09
CA ASP A 14 -3.70 -9.53 7.77
C ASP A 14 -2.29 -9.52 7.16
N PRO A 15 -1.25 -9.79 7.97
CA PRO A 15 0.14 -9.72 7.49
C PRO A 15 0.45 -10.65 6.32
N ASP A 16 -0.10 -11.86 6.29
CA ASP A 16 0.16 -12.79 5.20
C ASP A 16 -0.48 -12.32 3.89
N ALA A 17 -1.69 -11.75 3.97
CA ALA A 17 -2.34 -11.14 2.81
C ALA A 17 -1.56 -9.92 2.30
N SER A 18 -1.03 -9.11 3.22
CA SER A 18 -0.19 -7.95 2.86
C SER A 18 1.07 -8.37 2.13
N LEU A 19 1.74 -9.42 2.60
CA LEU A 19 2.92 -9.97 1.94
C LEU A 19 2.57 -10.52 0.55
N ALA A 20 1.44 -11.21 0.42
CA ALA A 20 0.99 -11.72 -0.88
C ALA A 20 0.80 -10.57 -1.88
N PHE A 21 0.28 -9.43 -1.43
CA PHE A 21 0.08 -8.27 -2.29
C PHE A 21 1.39 -7.53 -2.57
N TYR A 22 2.09 -7.07 -1.55
CA TYR A 22 3.26 -6.20 -1.74
C TYR A 22 4.48 -6.95 -2.25
N ARG A 23 4.76 -8.12 -1.70
CA ARG A 23 5.90 -8.93 -2.11
C ARG A 23 5.62 -9.72 -3.39
N ASP A 24 4.51 -10.49 -3.43
CA ASP A 24 4.30 -11.45 -4.50
C ASP A 24 3.66 -10.81 -5.74
N VAL A 25 2.71 -9.89 -5.58
CA VAL A 25 2.04 -9.24 -6.71
C VAL A 25 2.84 -8.03 -7.19
N LEU A 26 3.18 -7.07 -6.29
CA LEU A 26 3.93 -5.88 -6.67
C LEU A 26 5.43 -6.13 -6.86
N GLY A 27 5.96 -7.22 -6.33
CA GLY A 27 7.39 -7.54 -6.43
C GLY A 27 8.27 -6.71 -5.52
N PHE A 28 7.71 -6.13 -4.45
CA PHE A 28 8.52 -5.40 -3.48
C PHE A 28 9.35 -6.36 -2.65
N GLU A 29 10.51 -5.91 -2.23
CA GLU A 29 11.35 -6.68 -1.29
C GLU A 29 10.92 -6.41 0.15
N VAL A 30 11.00 -7.45 0.99
CA VAL A 30 10.79 -7.34 2.43
C VAL A 30 12.12 -6.95 3.07
N ARG A 31 12.14 -5.85 3.78
CA ARG A 31 13.34 -5.30 4.42
C ARG A 31 13.39 -5.57 5.91
N SER A 32 12.21 -5.76 6.53
CA SER A 32 12.08 -6.06 7.94
C SER A 32 10.73 -6.70 8.19
N ASP A 33 10.66 -7.62 9.14
CA ASP A 33 9.42 -8.28 9.53
C ASP A 33 9.54 -8.62 11.01
N VAL A 34 8.86 -7.85 11.87
CA VAL A 34 8.98 -7.93 13.32
C VAL A 34 7.61 -8.11 13.94
N GLY A 35 7.53 -8.99 14.94
CA GLY A 35 6.29 -9.24 15.67
C GLY A 35 5.67 -10.59 15.36
N GLN A 36 4.48 -10.84 15.87
CA GLN A 36 3.78 -12.12 15.75
C GLN A 36 2.28 -11.93 15.53
N GLY A 37 1.67 -12.89 14.85
CA GLY A 37 0.24 -12.86 14.60
C GLY A 37 -0.18 -11.63 13.83
N ARG A 38 -1.16 -10.89 14.34
CA ARG A 38 -1.62 -9.64 13.75
C ARG A 38 -0.77 -8.44 14.15
N MET A 39 0.06 -8.60 15.18
CA MET A 39 0.96 -7.55 15.66
C MET A 39 2.32 -7.70 14.98
N ARG A 40 2.35 -7.51 13.67
CA ARG A 40 3.55 -7.55 12.85
C ARG A 40 3.75 -6.23 12.14
N TRP A 41 4.97 -5.74 12.19
CA TRP A 41 5.44 -4.55 11.47
C TRP A 41 6.33 -5.02 10.34
N ILE A 42 5.88 -4.83 9.10
CA ILE A 42 6.58 -5.32 7.92
C ILE A 42 7.00 -4.14 7.05
N THR A 43 8.31 -4.03 6.83
CA THR A 43 8.85 -2.96 5.97
C THR A 43 9.11 -3.53 4.59
N VAL A 44 8.55 -2.90 3.58
CA VAL A 44 8.67 -3.31 2.17
C VAL A 44 9.05 -2.12 1.30
N GLY A 45 9.55 -2.38 0.12
CA GLY A 45 9.81 -1.34 -0.86
C GLY A 45 10.29 -1.89 -2.19
N PRO A 46 10.23 -1.05 -3.25
CA PRO A 46 10.76 -1.45 -4.56
C PRO A 46 12.28 -1.65 -4.50
N ALA A 47 12.77 -2.70 -5.15
CA ALA A 47 14.21 -2.97 -5.21
C ALA A 47 15.00 -1.80 -5.80
N GLY A 48 14.41 -1.08 -6.77
CA GLY A 48 15.03 0.08 -7.40
C GLY A 48 15.01 1.36 -6.55
N GLN A 49 14.42 1.32 -5.35
CA GLN A 49 14.30 2.47 -4.45
C GLN A 49 14.72 2.09 -3.02
N PRO A 50 16.00 1.73 -2.82
CA PRO A 50 16.44 1.16 -1.53
C PRO A 50 16.40 2.15 -0.36
N GLY A 51 16.39 3.45 -0.63
CA GLY A 51 16.39 4.49 0.40
C GLY A 51 15.03 4.84 0.96
N THR A 52 13.94 4.30 0.40
CA THR A 52 12.58 4.68 0.82
C THR A 52 11.74 3.42 0.99
N SER A 53 11.01 3.35 2.09
CA SER A 53 10.25 2.17 2.47
C SER A 53 8.80 2.50 2.85
N ILE A 54 7.97 1.48 2.80
CA ILE A 54 6.62 1.50 3.36
C ILE A 54 6.62 0.58 4.57
N LEU A 55 6.19 1.10 5.73
CA LEU A 55 5.96 0.29 6.92
C LEU A 55 4.49 -0.12 6.96
N LEU A 56 4.24 -1.41 6.83
CA LEU A 56 2.90 -1.98 7.03
C LEU A 56 2.76 -2.23 8.52
N ALA A 57 1.89 -1.47 9.18
CA ALA A 57 1.78 -1.46 10.63
C ALA A 57 0.37 -1.87 11.08
N PRO A 58 0.24 -2.54 12.24
CA PRO A 58 -1.07 -2.80 12.81
C PRO A 58 -1.83 -1.49 13.01
N PRO A 59 -3.12 -1.42 12.68
CA PRO A 59 -3.87 -0.19 12.81
C PRO A 59 -4.05 0.18 14.26
N ALA A 60 -3.94 1.48 14.56
CA ALA A 60 -4.20 2.01 15.90
C ALA A 60 -3.37 1.34 17.00
N ALA A 61 -2.10 1.06 16.71
CA ALA A 61 -1.22 0.39 17.65
C ALA A 61 -0.68 1.33 18.74
N ASP A 62 -0.81 2.64 18.57
CA ASP A 62 -0.32 3.63 19.55
C ASP A 62 -1.09 3.55 20.85
N PRO A 63 -0.41 3.61 22.02
CA PRO A 63 -1.08 3.49 23.31
C PRO A 63 -2.11 4.60 23.60
N GLY A 64 -1.98 5.76 22.97
CA GLY A 64 -2.90 6.88 23.17
C GLY A 64 -4.22 6.78 22.41
N ILE A 65 -4.41 5.74 21.60
CA ILE A 65 -5.62 5.58 20.79
C ILE A 65 -6.70 4.88 21.63
N THR A 66 -7.90 5.48 21.69
CA THR A 66 -9.02 4.91 22.43
C THR A 66 -9.67 3.76 21.68
N GLU A 67 -10.47 2.95 22.39
CA GLU A 67 -11.22 1.85 21.78
C GLU A 67 -12.24 2.36 20.74
N ALA A 68 -12.88 3.50 21.00
CA ALA A 68 -13.79 4.12 20.03
C ALA A 68 -13.07 4.53 18.76
N GLU A 69 -11.88 5.12 18.90
CA GLU A 69 -11.03 5.49 17.76
C GLU A 69 -10.59 4.27 16.97
N ARG A 70 -10.22 3.16 17.63
CA ARG A 70 -9.86 1.90 16.96
C ARG A 70 -11.00 1.38 16.09
N ARG A 71 -12.21 1.41 16.61
CA ARG A 71 -13.39 0.99 15.83
C ARG A 71 -13.62 1.87 14.63
N THR A 72 -13.48 3.18 14.79
CA THR A 72 -13.63 4.13 13.68
C THR A 72 -12.59 3.87 12.60
N ILE A 73 -11.33 3.66 12.98
CA ILE A 73 -10.25 3.36 12.04
C ILE A 73 -10.55 2.06 11.30
N ALA A 74 -10.97 1.00 12.00
CA ALA A 74 -11.31 -0.29 11.39
C ALA A 74 -12.47 -0.15 10.40
N GLU A 75 -13.48 0.64 10.72
CA GLU A 75 -14.60 0.91 9.81
C GLU A 75 -14.14 1.65 8.56
N MET A 76 -13.28 2.65 8.70
CA MET A 76 -12.75 3.40 7.57
C MET A 76 -11.85 2.54 6.69
N MET A 77 -11.04 1.66 7.28
CA MET A 77 -10.24 0.70 6.53
C MET A 77 -11.14 -0.23 5.72
N ALA A 78 -12.17 -0.79 6.34
CA ALA A 78 -13.12 -1.69 5.68
C ALA A 78 -13.84 -1.01 4.53
N LYS A 79 -14.16 0.28 4.66
CA LYS A 79 -14.77 1.07 3.57
C LYS A 79 -13.76 1.47 2.48
N GLY A 80 -12.47 1.35 2.76
CA GLY A 80 -11.42 1.76 1.83
C GLY A 80 -11.18 3.26 1.77
N THR A 81 -11.46 3.98 2.85
CA THR A 81 -11.34 5.45 2.89
C THR A 81 -10.25 5.95 3.85
N TYR A 82 -9.46 5.04 4.41
CA TYR A 82 -8.49 5.42 5.45
C TYR A 82 -7.08 5.67 4.91
N GLY A 83 -6.46 4.69 4.25
CA GLY A 83 -5.09 4.81 3.77
C GLY A 83 -5.00 4.84 2.25
N TRP A 84 -3.97 5.50 1.74
CA TRP A 84 -3.69 5.52 0.30
C TRP A 84 -2.21 5.76 0.03
N ILE A 85 -1.76 5.34 -1.15
CA ILE A 85 -0.42 5.60 -1.64
C ILE A 85 -0.47 5.81 -3.16
N LEU A 86 0.41 6.66 -3.66
CA LEU A 86 0.60 6.87 -5.10
C LEU A 86 1.96 6.29 -5.50
N LEU A 87 1.92 5.30 -6.38
CA LEU A 87 3.09 4.68 -6.96
C LEU A 87 3.25 5.15 -8.41
N ALA A 88 4.40 4.89 -9.00
CA ALA A 88 4.67 5.28 -10.38
C ALA A 88 5.32 4.14 -11.16
N THR A 89 5.02 4.05 -12.45
CA THR A 89 5.59 3.04 -13.35
C THR A 89 5.82 3.64 -14.74
N PRO A 90 6.87 3.26 -15.46
CA PRO A 90 7.03 3.67 -16.84
C PRO A 90 6.12 2.93 -17.82
N ASP A 91 5.52 1.82 -17.42
CA ASP A 91 4.61 1.02 -18.27
C ASP A 91 3.35 0.65 -17.48
N LEU A 92 2.35 1.51 -17.57
CA LEU A 92 1.11 1.35 -16.80
C LEU A 92 0.32 0.13 -17.25
N ASP A 93 0.22 -0.13 -18.56
CA ASP A 93 -0.58 -1.24 -19.06
C ASP A 93 -0.03 -2.59 -18.65
N ALA A 94 1.28 -2.78 -18.71
CA ALA A 94 1.93 -4.02 -18.27
C ALA A 94 1.80 -4.19 -16.74
N THR A 95 1.98 -3.11 -15.99
CA THR A 95 1.83 -3.12 -14.54
C THR A 95 0.40 -3.47 -14.14
N PHE A 96 -0.59 -2.84 -14.79
CA PHE A 96 -2.00 -3.11 -14.52
C PHE A 96 -2.35 -4.59 -14.73
N LYS A 97 -1.93 -5.16 -15.86
CA LYS A 97 -2.20 -6.57 -16.17
C LYS A 97 -1.60 -7.50 -15.12
N LYS A 98 -0.39 -7.22 -14.68
CA LYS A 98 0.28 -8.04 -13.67
C LYS A 98 -0.42 -7.98 -12.32
N VAL A 99 -0.82 -6.79 -11.88
CA VAL A 99 -1.51 -6.63 -10.60
C VAL A 99 -2.91 -7.24 -10.65
N GLN A 100 -3.63 -7.03 -11.74
CA GLN A 100 -4.96 -7.61 -11.95
C GLN A 100 -4.91 -9.15 -11.90
N ALA A 101 -3.89 -9.75 -12.49
CA ALA A 101 -3.71 -11.22 -12.50
C ALA A 101 -3.48 -11.79 -11.10
N GLY A 102 -3.08 -10.97 -10.13
CA GLY A 102 -2.87 -11.36 -8.74
C GLY A 102 -4.14 -11.39 -7.89
N ASP A 103 -5.31 -11.38 -8.49
CA ASP A 103 -6.61 -11.44 -7.81
C ASP A 103 -6.82 -10.27 -6.84
N THR A 104 -6.50 -9.06 -7.31
CA THR A 104 -6.68 -7.83 -6.54
C THR A 104 -7.96 -7.11 -6.95
N GLU A 105 -8.53 -6.34 -6.01
CA GLU A 105 -9.70 -5.53 -6.31
C GLU A 105 -9.31 -4.34 -7.20
N VAL A 106 -9.87 -4.26 -8.39
CA VAL A 106 -9.66 -3.14 -9.31
C VAL A 106 -10.65 -2.02 -8.97
N VAL A 107 -10.14 -0.85 -8.61
CA VAL A 107 -10.96 0.34 -8.36
C VAL A 107 -11.14 1.15 -9.62
N GLN A 108 -10.08 1.28 -10.42
CA GLN A 108 -10.10 2.04 -11.66
C GLN A 108 -9.12 1.44 -12.66
N GLU A 109 -9.58 1.16 -13.85
CA GLU A 109 -8.72 0.73 -14.96
C GLU A 109 -7.86 1.90 -15.47
N PRO A 110 -6.78 1.62 -16.24
CA PRO A 110 -5.96 2.70 -16.80
C PRO A 110 -6.79 3.75 -17.52
N THR A 111 -6.69 4.98 -17.07
CA THR A 111 -7.52 6.10 -17.51
C THR A 111 -6.69 7.37 -17.61
N GLU A 112 -6.88 8.12 -18.69
CA GLU A 112 -6.32 9.45 -18.84
C GLU A 112 -7.12 10.41 -17.98
N GLN A 113 -6.46 11.06 -17.03
CA GLN A 113 -7.10 12.05 -16.18
C GLN A 113 -7.11 13.44 -16.82
N PRO A 114 -8.07 14.32 -16.47
CA PRO A 114 -8.15 15.66 -17.06
C PRO A 114 -6.90 16.50 -16.89
N TYR A 115 -6.09 16.20 -15.87
CA TYR A 115 -4.85 16.94 -15.60
C TYR A 115 -3.61 16.36 -16.31
N GLY A 116 -3.82 15.48 -17.29
CA GLY A 116 -2.76 15.01 -18.16
C GLY A 116 -1.95 13.84 -17.65
N VAL A 117 -2.39 13.18 -16.60
CA VAL A 117 -1.75 11.99 -16.02
C VAL A 117 -2.60 10.76 -16.34
N ARG A 118 -1.95 9.67 -16.73
CA ARG A 118 -2.61 8.39 -16.93
C ARG A 118 -2.35 7.52 -15.72
N ASP A 119 -3.41 6.98 -15.10
CA ASP A 119 -3.30 6.18 -13.89
C ASP A 119 -4.32 5.05 -13.81
N CYS A 120 -4.13 4.16 -12.83
CA CYS A 120 -5.08 3.14 -12.42
C CYS A 120 -5.09 3.05 -10.89
N ALA A 121 -6.02 2.28 -10.33
CA ALA A 121 -6.10 2.14 -8.88
C ALA A 121 -6.62 0.76 -8.49
N PHE A 122 -6.07 0.26 -7.39
CA PHE A 122 -6.44 -1.01 -6.77
C PHE A 122 -6.67 -0.81 -5.28
N ARG A 123 -7.30 -1.78 -4.63
CA ARG A 123 -7.28 -1.88 -3.17
C ARG A 123 -6.33 -2.99 -2.75
N ASP A 124 -5.53 -2.72 -1.73
CA ASP A 124 -4.77 -3.79 -1.10
C ASP A 124 -5.68 -4.58 -0.13
N PRO A 125 -5.20 -5.69 0.46
CA PRO A 125 -6.04 -6.52 1.33
C PRO A 125 -6.56 -5.81 2.59
N ALA A 126 -5.93 -4.74 3.01
CA ALA A 126 -6.35 -3.96 4.18
C ALA A 126 -7.30 -2.80 3.82
N GLY A 127 -7.62 -2.65 2.54
CA GLY A 127 -8.49 -1.59 2.05
C GLY A 127 -7.78 -0.30 1.68
N ASN A 128 -6.45 -0.26 1.71
CA ASN A 128 -5.70 0.91 1.27
C ASN A 128 -5.87 1.11 -0.24
N LEU A 129 -6.05 2.35 -0.65
CA LEU A 129 -6.10 2.69 -2.07
C LEU A 129 -4.67 2.77 -2.60
N VAL A 130 -4.35 1.89 -3.55
CA VAL A 130 -3.06 1.88 -4.23
C VAL A 130 -3.26 2.42 -5.63
N ARG A 131 -2.89 3.68 -5.83
CA ARG A 131 -2.96 4.34 -7.13
C ARG A 131 -1.60 4.26 -7.81
N ILE A 132 -1.58 3.97 -9.09
CA ILE A 132 -0.34 3.85 -9.88
C ILE A 132 -0.48 4.77 -11.08
N GLN A 133 0.46 5.73 -11.21
CA GLN A 133 0.48 6.62 -12.35
C GLN A 133 1.64 6.28 -13.30
N GLU A 134 1.43 6.57 -14.56
CA GLU A 134 2.47 6.40 -15.57
C GLU A 134 3.40 7.61 -15.56
N VAL A 135 4.71 7.35 -15.51
CA VAL A 135 5.73 8.38 -15.68
C VAL A 135 6.24 8.32 -17.12
N ARG A 136 6.38 9.49 -17.71
CA ARG A 136 6.79 9.63 -19.12
C ARG A 136 8.14 10.33 -19.23
#